data_9794ed70bdf69a74f8ffb6abb92699a6
#
_entry.id   9794ed70bdf69a74f8ffb6abb92699a6
#
_cell.length_a   1.000
_cell.length_b   1.000
_cell.length_c   1.000
_cell.angle_alpha   90.00
_cell.angle_beta   90.00
_cell.angle_gamma   90.00
#
_symmetry.space_group_name_H-M   'P 1'
#
loop_
_entity.id
_entity.type
_entity.pdbx_description
1 polymer ?
#
loop_
_entity_poly.entity_id
_entity_poly.type
_entity_poly.pdbx_seq_one_letter_code
_entity_poly.pdbx_strand_id
1 'polypeptide(L)'
;MNDMHPIRKKSEALDFINRANLVKEVYEGALNDLEKQAENGIYPPEFVYGHVIKQLREFIDYEFADHPLYTQFMMKIRELELNDNDISHLDNEIKKAIEESVTPGFEILLKFMLKTQKYANKNHGIWSQ
;
A
#
# COMPACT_ATOMS: atom_id res chain seq x y z
N MET A 1 -7.16 3.88 -7.70
CA MET A 1 -6.55 2.65 -8.22
C MET A 1 -7.57 1.82 -8.94
N ASN A 2 -7.53 1.88 -10.25
CA ASN A 2 -8.50 1.17 -11.08
C ASN A 2 -8.09 -0.26 -11.37
N ASP A 3 -6.91 -0.61 -10.87
CA ASP A 3 -6.27 -1.84 -11.26
C ASP A 3 -6.41 -2.93 -10.23
N MET A 4 -7.48 -2.89 -9.47
CA MET A 4 -7.75 -3.97 -8.55
C MET A 4 -7.88 -5.28 -9.33
N HIS A 5 -7.18 -6.28 -8.85
CA HIS A 5 -7.20 -7.59 -9.47
C HIS A 5 -8.64 -8.10 -9.57
N PRO A 6 -9.07 -8.58 -10.74
CA PRO A 6 -10.44 -9.09 -10.83
C PRO A 6 -10.66 -10.28 -9.91
N ILE A 7 -11.77 -10.25 -9.20
CA ILE A 7 -12.15 -11.33 -8.28
C ILE A 7 -13.39 -11.99 -8.86
N ARG A 8 -13.22 -13.20 -9.36
CA ARG A 8 -14.29 -13.94 -10.01
C ARG A 8 -14.76 -15.15 -9.22
N LYS A 9 -13.99 -15.54 -8.22
CA LYS A 9 -14.31 -16.69 -7.37
C LYS A 9 -13.59 -16.54 -6.03
N LYS A 10 -14.00 -17.36 -5.06
CA LYS A 10 -13.47 -17.28 -3.70
C LYS A 10 -11.95 -17.44 -3.66
N SER A 11 -11.37 -18.33 -4.46
CA SER A 11 -9.92 -18.51 -4.45
C SER A 11 -9.18 -17.25 -4.87
N GLU A 12 -9.73 -16.47 -5.79
CA GLU A 12 -9.13 -15.20 -6.18
C GLU A 12 -9.25 -14.15 -5.09
N ALA A 13 -10.34 -14.18 -4.32
CA ALA A 13 -10.47 -13.30 -3.15
C ALA A 13 -9.41 -13.63 -2.11
N LEU A 14 -9.16 -14.90 -1.86
CA LEU A 14 -8.13 -15.33 -0.93
C LEU A 14 -6.73 -14.94 -1.42
N ASP A 15 -6.48 -15.04 -2.72
CA ASP A 15 -5.22 -14.60 -3.32
C ASP A 15 -5.01 -13.10 -3.12
N PHE A 16 -6.06 -12.32 -3.28
CA PHE A 16 -5.99 -10.88 -3.05
C PHE A 16 -5.60 -10.58 -1.60
N ILE A 17 -6.23 -11.26 -0.65
CA ILE A 17 -5.91 -11.10 0.77
C ILE A 17 -4.45 -11.49 1.05
N ASN A 18 -3.99 -12.58 0.45
CA ASN A 18 -2.61 -13.02 0.63
C ASN A 18 -1.62 -11.95 0.13
N ARG A 19 -1.92 -11.32 -1.00
CA ARG A 19 -1.09 -10.23 -1.52
C ARG A 19 -1.12 -9.02 -0.60
N ALA A 20 -2.30 -8.68 -0.07
CA ALA A 20 -2.42 -7.59 0.88
C ALA A 20 -1.59 -7.85 2.13
N ASN A 21 -1.56 -9.10 2.59
CA ASN A 21 -0.76 -9.49 3.76
C ASN A 21 0.75 -9.40 3.51
N LEU A 22 1.18 -9.35 2.25
CA LEU A 22 2.59 -9.22 1.90
C LEU A 22 3.04 -7.78 1.69
N VAL A 23 2.13 -6.82 1.69
CA VAL A 23 2.46 -5.42 1.39
C VAL A 23 3.52 -4.87 2.35
N LYS A 24 3.38 -5.13 3.64
CA LYS A 24 4.36 -4.65 4.62
C LYS A 24 5.75 -5.18 4.30
N GLU A 25 5.85 -6.48 4.02
CA GLU A 25 7.11 -7.12 3.70
C GLU A 25 7.74 -6.56 2.42
N VAL A 26 6.92 -6.36 1.40
CA VAL A 26 7.38 -5.78 0.13
C VAL A 26 7.90 -4.37 0.35
N TYR A 27 7.20 -3.58 1.15
CA TYR A 27 7.61 -2.20 1.42
C TYR A 27 8.85 -2.15 2.30
N GLU A 28 9.01 -3.07 3.22
CA GLU A 28 10.24 -3.18 4.00
C GLU A 28 11.44 -3.48 3.11
N GLY A 29 11.28 -4.37 2.12
CA GLY A 29 12.32 -4.64 1.14
C GLY A 29 12.66 -3.43 0.30
N ALA A 30 11.64 -2.73 -0.19
CA ALA A 30 11.84 -1.50 -0.96
C ALA A 30 12.54 -0.42 -0.12
N LEU A 31 12.17 -0.33 1.15
CA LEU A 31 12.78 0.62 2.08
C LEU A 31 14.26 0.34 2.26
N ASN A 32 14.65 -0.94 2.37
CA ASN A 32 16.06 -1.30 2.49
C ASN A 32 16.86 -0.79 1.28
N ASP A 33 16.31 -0.91 0.09
CA ASP A 33 16.95 -0.42 -1.12
C ASP A 33 17.09 1.10 -1.11
N LEU A 34 16.03 1.79 -0.69
CA LEU A 34 16.06 3.25 -0.59
C LEU A 34 17.07 3.72 0.45
N GLU A 35 17.19 3.01 1.56
CA GLU A 35 18.15 3.35 2.60
C GLU A 35 19.58 3.16 2.11
N LYS A 36 19.84 2.11 1.33
CA LYS A 36 21.16 1.91 0.73
C LYS A 36 21.53 3.01 -0.24
N GLN A 37 20.55 3.46 -1.04
CA GLN A 37 20.78 4.58 -1.94
C GLN A 37 21.06 5.86 -1.15
N ALA A 38 20.33 6.09 -0.07
CA ALA A 38 20.53 7.26 0.78
C ALA A 38 21.92 7.27 1.40
N GLU A 39 22.44 6.11 1.79
CA GLU A 39 23.81 6.00 2.31
C GLU A 39 24.84 6.46 1.28
N ASN A 40 24.54 6.33 0.00
CA ASN A 40 25.39 6.78 -1.08
C ASN A 40 25.05 8.20 -1.58
N GLY A 41 24.22 8.91 -0.83
CA GLY A 41 23.82 10.28 -1.18
C GLY A 41 22.80 10.34 -2.30
N ILE A 42 22.13 9.24 -2.62
CA ILE A 42 21.15 9.19 -3.70
C ILE A 42 19.74 9.26 -3.10
N TYR A 43 19.02 10.30 -3.45
CA TYR A 43 17.67 10.54 -2.96
C TYR A 43 16.72 10.80 -4.14
N PRO A 44 15.44 10.48 -3.98
CA PRO A 44 14.45 10.85 -5.01
C PRO A 44 14.41 12.36 -5.24
N PRO A 45 13.98 12.80 -6.43
CA PRO A 45 13.79 14.24 -6.67
C PRO A 45 12.67 14.80 -5.79
N GLU A 46 12.73 16.10 -5.56
CA GLU A 46 11.79 16.77 -4.67
C GLU A 46 10.34 16.56 -5.05
N PHE A 47 10.01 16.57 -6.33
CA PHE A 47 8.62 16.39 -6.77
C PHE A 47 8.07 14.99 -6.43
N VAL A 48 8.93 13.99 -6.40
CA VAL A 48 8.52 12.63 -6.02
C VAL A 48 8.09 12.59 -4.56
N TYR A 49 8.83 13.28 -3.70
CA TYR A 49 8.48 13.34 -2.28
C TYR A 49 7.08 13.93 -2.07
N GLY A 50 6.80 15.07 -2.68
CA GLY A 50 5.51 15.71 -2.53
C GLY A 50 4.37 14.81 -2.96
N HIS A 51 4.52 14.18 -4.11
CA HIS A 51 3.49 13.31 -4.67
C HIS A 51 3.26 12.06 -3.81
N VAL A 52 4.34 11.36 -3.47
CA VAL A 52 4.26 10.11 -2.72
C VAL A 52 3.77 10.33 -1.30
N ILE A 53 4.27 11.36 -0.62
CA ILE A 53 3.83 11.67 0.74
C ILE A 53 2.34 11.95 0.76
N LYS A 54 1.84 12.72 -0.19
CA LYS A 54 0.42 13.01 -0.27
C LYS A 54 -0.40 11.74 -0.44
N GLN A 55 0.00 10.87 -1.36
CA GLN A 55 -0.71 9.62 -1.60
C GLN A 55 -0.70 8.71 -0.38
N LEU A 56 0.45 8.58 0.28
CA LEU A 56 0.55 7.73 1.46
C LEU A 56 -0.33 8.24 2.60
N ARG A 57 -0.35 9.56 2.82
CA ARG A 57 -1.20 10.14 3.84
C ARG A 57 -2.67 9.91 3.55
N GLU A 58 -3.07 10.06 2.31
CA GLU A 58 -4.46 9.81 1.93
C GLU A 58 -4.88 8.38 2.24
N PHE A 59 -4.04 7.40 1.91
CA PHE A 59 -4.35 6.00 2.20
C PHE A 59 -4.36 5.69 3.69
N ILE A 60 -3.43 6.25 4.45
CA ILE A 60 -3.33 6.00 5.90
C ILE A 60 -4.50 6.64 6.65
N ASP A 61 -4.95 7.81 6.21
CA ASP A 61 -6.01 8.55 6.88
C ASP A 61 -7.42 8.03 6.63
N TYR A 62 -7.61 7.13 5.67
CA TYR A 62 -8.93 6.55 5.44
C TYR A 62 -9.39 5.76 6.65
N GLU A 63 -10.64 5.96 7.04
CA GLU A 63 -11.27 5.06 7.99
C GLU A 63 -11.50 3.72 7.30
N PHE A 64 -11.60 2.68 8.11
CA PHE A 64 -11.73 1.31 7.61
C PHE A 64 -12.81 1.17 6.56
N ALA A 65 -14.01 1.65 6.88
CA ALA A 65 -15.16 1.49 6.00
C ALA A 65 -15.02 2.23 4.68
N ASP A 66 -14.19 3.26 4.65
CA ASP A 66 -13.98 4.09 3.46
C ASP A 66 -12.71 3.76 2.69
N HIS A 67 -11.89 2.88 3.23
CA HIS A 67 -10.62 2.54 2.59
C HIS A 67 -10.88 1.91 1.22
N PRO A 68 -10.25 2.42 0.14
CA PRO A 68 -10.51 1.92 -1.21
C PRO A 68 -10.30 0.42 -1.37
N LEU A 69 -9.27 -0.13 -0.74
CA LEU A 69 -9.02 -1.57 -0.81
C LEU A 69 -10.15 -2.36 -0.20
N TYR A 70 -10.67 -1.89 0.94
CA TYR A 70 -11.77 -2.56 1.62
C TYR A 70 -13.05 -2.46 0.82
N THR A 71 -13.43 -1.25 0.40
CA THR A 71 -14.70 -1.04 -0.28
C THR A 71 -14.77 -1.76 -1.61
N GLN A 72 -13.69 -1.70 -2.39
CA GLN A 72 -13.64 -2.39 -3.68
C GLN A 72 -13.64 -3.90 -3.52
N PHE A 73 -12.91 -4.41 -2.54
CA PHE A 73 -12.88 -5.84 -2.27
C PHE A 73 -14.27 -6.35 -1.88
N MET A 74 -14.93 -5.67 -0.95
CA MET A 74 -16.26 -6.08 -0.50
C MET A 74 -17.28 -6.01 -1.62
N MET A 75 -17.19 -5.00 -2.48
CA MET A 75 -18.09 -4.90 -3.62
C MET A 75 -17.95 -6.11 -4.54
N LYS A 76 -16.71 -6.52 -4.79
CA LYS A 76 -16.44 -7.63 -5.70
C LYS A 76 -16.87 -8.98 -5.11
N ILE A 77 -16.61 -9.21 -3.82
CA ILE A 77 -16.99 -10.49 -3.23
C ILE A 77 -18.52 -10.65 -3.10
N ARG A 78 -19.25 -9.53 -2.95
CA ARG A 78 -20.71 -9.58 -2.91
C ARG A 78 -21.30 -10.04 -4.24
N GLU A 79 -20.59 -9.80 -5.34
CA GLU A 79 -21.03 -10.26 -6.65
C GLU A 79 -20.83 -11.77 -6.86
N LEU A 80 -20.08 -12.43 -5.98
CA LEU A 80 -19.77 -13.85 -6.11
C LEU A 80 -20.85 -14.79 -5.57
N GLU A 81 -21.91 -14.24 -4.98
CA GLU A 81 -22.99 -15.04 -4.42
C GLU A 81 -22.52 -16.06 -3.37
N LEU A 82 -21.56 -15.67 -2.56
CA LEU A 82 -21.05 -16.52 -1.47
C LEU A 82 -22.03 -16.52 -0.32
N ASN A 83 -21.97 -17.57 0.52
CA ASN A 83 -22.80 -17.61 1.71
C ASN A 83 -22.31 -16.57 2.74
N ASP A 84 -23.17 -16.29 3.74
CA ASP A 84 -22.86 -15.26 4.73
C ASP A 84 -21.61 -15.56 5.54
N ASN A 85 -21.35 -16.82 5.83
CA ASN A 85 -20.17 -17.22 6.57
C ASN A 85 -18.90 -16.92 5.79
N ASP A 86 -18.89 -17.18 4.50
CA ASP A 86 -17.75 -16.90 3.65
C ASP A 86 -17.51 -15.39 3.51
N ILE A 87 -18.58 -14.63 3.36
CA ILE A 87 -18.46 -13.16 3.26
C ILE A 87 -17.92 -12.58 4.57
N SER A 88 -18.44 -13.05 5.71
CA SER A 88 -17.93 -12.62 7.02
C SER A 88 -16.47 -12.95 7.21
N HIS A 89 -16.06 -14.14 6.79
CA HIS A 89 -14.68 -14.56 6.91
C HIS A 89 -13.77 -13.66 6.07
N LEU A 90 -14.14 -13.44 4.82
CA LEU A 90 -13.36 -12.59 3.92
C LEU A 90 -13.32 -11.14 4.40
N ASP A 91 -14.43 -10.65 4.94
CA ASP A 91 -14.49 -9.31 5.51
C ASP A 91 -13.47 -9.16 6.65
N ASN A 92 -13.47 -10.10 7.58
CA ASN A 92 -12.52 -10.07 8.69
C ASN A 92 -11.07 -10.19 8.23
N GLU A 93 -10.82 -11.03 7.24
CA GLU A 93 -9.46 -11.22 6.73
C GLU A 93 -8.93 -10.00 5.99
N ILE A 94 -9.77 -9.32 5.19
CA ILE A 94 -9.31 -8.11 4.49
C ILE A 94 -9.07 -6.96 5.48
N LYS A 95 -9.92 -6.83 6.50
CA LYS A 95 -9.71 -5.83 7.55
C LYS A 95 -8.38 -6.05 8.25
N LYS A 96 -8.11 -7.30 8.61
CA LYS A 96 -6.88 -7.66 9.27
C LYS A 96 -5.67 -7.37 8.38
N ALA A 97 -5.74 -7.71 7.10
CA ALA A 97 -4.66 -7.45 6.16
C ALA A 97 -4.38 -5.95 6.03
N ILE A 98 -5.42 -5.13 5.98
CA ILE A 98 -5.24 -3.67 5.90
C ILE A 98 -4.60 -3.14 7.18
N GLU A 99 -5.11 -3.54 8.35
CA GLU A 99 -4.58 -3.05 9.63
C GLU A 99 -3.16 -3.52 9.91
N GLU A 100 -2.85 -4.76 9.62
CA GLU A 100 -1.58 -5.37 10.04
C GLU A 100 -0.49 -5.34 8.97
N SER A 101 -0.85 -5.11 7.73
CA SER A 101 0.11 -5.17 6.62
C SER A 101 0.09 -3.91 5.77
N VAL A 102 -1.06 -3.58 5.18
CA VAL A 102 -1.13 -2.48 4.21
C VAL A 102 -0.83 -1.13 4.87
N THR A 103 -1.56 -0.80 5.92
CA THR A 103 -1.37 0.48 6.61
C THR A 103 0.03 0.59 7.25
N PRO A 104 0.51 -0.43 7.99
CA PRO A 104 1.88 -0.35 8.50
C PRO A 104 2.93 -0.25 7.40
N GLY A 105 2.74 -0.92 6.26
CA GLY A 105 3.66 -0.80 5.14
C GLY A 105 3.72 0.61 4.60
N PHE A 106 2.57 1.25 4.44
CA PHE A 106 2.53 2.64 4.00
C PHE A 106 3.14 3.59 5.03
N GLU A 107 2.92 3.31 6.32
CA GLU A 107 3.46 4.14 7.39
C GLU A 107 4.98 4.12 7.45
N ILE A 108 5.60 2.96 7.28
CA ILE A 108 7.07 2.89 7.29
C ILE A 108 7.67 3.62 6.10
N LEU A 109 7.04 3.55 4.94
CA LEU A 109 7.51 4.29 3.78
C LEU A 109 7.33 5.79 3.97
N LEU A 110 6.16 6.20 4.49
CA LEU A 110 5.90 7.60 4.79
C LEU A 110 6.94 8.17 5.76
N LYS A 111 7.24 7.42 6.80
CA LYS A 111 8.23 7.82 7.79
C LYS A 111 9.59 8.05 7.16
N PHE A 112 10.02 7.15 6.28
CA PHE A 112 11.28 7.30 5.55
C PHE A 112 11.26 8.55 4.67
N MET A 113 10.16 8.76 3.93
CA MET A 113 10.05 9.90 3.03
C MET A 113 10.09 11.22 3.81
N LEU A 114 9.40 11.29 4.94
CA LEU A 114 9.42 12.49 5.79
C LEU A 114 10.80 12.73 6.38
N LYS A 115 11.49 11.68 6.77
CA LYS A 115 12.83 11.77 7.34
C LYS A 115 13.85 12.28 6.33
N THR A 116 13.74 11.83 5.08
CA THR A 116 14.74 12.15 4.05
C THR A 116 14.33 13.31 3.15
N GLN A 117 13.13 13.84 3.30
CA GLN A 117 12.63 14.92 2.44
C GLN A 117 13.57 16.12 2.39
N LYS A 118 14.19 16.45 3.52
CA LYS A 118 15.11 17.59 3.60
C LYS A 118 16.36 17.38 2.75
N TYR A 119 16.68 16.13 2.42
CA TYR A 119 17.81 15.79 1.56
C TYR A 119 17.39 15.60 0.11
N ALA A 120 16.11 15.85 -0.20
CA ALA A 120 15.58 15.66 -1.54
C ALA A 120 16.46 16.38 -2.55
N ASN A 121 16.68 15.69 -3.67
CA ASN A 121 17.51 16.24 -4.72
C ASN A 121 16.80 17.38 -5.43
N LYS A 122 17.34 18.56 -5.32
CA LYS A 122 16.79 19.76 -5.95
C LYS A 122 17.31 19.97 -7.35
N ASN A 123 18.31 19.20 -7.75
CA ASN A 123 18.87 19.28 -9.09
C ASN A 123 18.14 18.30 -9.99
N HIS A 124 17.38 18.82 -10.91
CA HIS A 124 16.58 18.00 -11.81
C HIS A 124 17.46 17.09 -12.65
N GLY A 125 17.05 15.85 -12.79
CA GLY A 125 17.74 14.89 -13.62
C GLY A 125 18.78 14.04 -12.91
N ILE A 126 19.19 14.43 -11.72
CA ILE A 126 20.20 13.66 -10.99
C ILE A 126 19.65 12.33 -10.51
N TRP A 127 18.34 12.28 -10.26
CA TRP A 127 17.67 11.06 -9.84
C TRP A 127 17.90 9.90 -10.81
N SER A 128 18.00 10.19 -12.08
CA SER A 128 18.16 9.18 -13.10
C SER A 128 19.58 8.65 -13.26
N GLN A 129 20.47 9.13 -12.48
CA GLN A 129 21.90 8.75 -12.58
C GLN A 129 22.23 7.48 -11.83
#